data_84b9fdf3520a08b161996966747ea9ed
#
_entry.id   84b9fdf3520a08b161996966747ea9ed
#
_cell.length_a   1.000
_cell.length_b   1.000
_cell.length_c   1.000
_cell.angle_alpha   90.00
_cell.angle_beta   90.00
_cell.angle_gamma   90.00
#
_symmetry.space_group_name_H-M   'P 1'
#
loop_
_entity.id
_entity.type
_entity.pdbx_description
1 polymer ?
#
loop_
_entity_poly.entity_id
_entity_poly.type
_entity_poly.pdbx_seq_one_letter_code
_entity_poly.pdbx_strand_id
1 'polypeptide(L)'
;MDEVISNEYSVNHQALDIVSSNHTPSEIIALESGIVESVVKNKTDTDHDSKGLDTYGNYIKIKQNNGKSTLYAHMKYGSVNVNVGDYIEKGAIIGTMGETGNAYGKHLHLEVKNESNNNENPIISLNETKQEIINTPTKQNNNIKKQENQTIKQSENPTKTITVKQSQEIKEDQEYFFSSYNGGSIVDALKSISVDSSYNHRNELARKNGITDYHGTYEQNIYLLNLLKKGKLKKA
;
A
#
# COMPACT_ATOMS: atom_id res chain seq x y z
N MET A 1 9.28 -12.27 -16.03
CA MET A 1 8.13 -11.68 -16.75
C MET A 1 8.69 -10.84 -17.87
N ASP A 2 8.28 -11.13 -19.08
CA ASP A 2 8.81 -10.43 -20.27
C ASP A 2 7.89 -9.22 -20.56
N GLU A 3 8.10 -8.16 -19.81
CA GLU A 3 7.42 -6.88 -20.05
C GLU A 3 8.18 -6.12 -21.14
N VAL A 4 7.42 -5.52 -22.07
CA VAL A 4 7.94 -4.78 -23.22
C VAL A 4 7.40 -3.37 -23.19
N ILE A 5 8.25 -2.39 -23.41
CA ILE A 5 7.83 -1.01 -23.65
C ILE A 5 7.16 -0.95 -25.02
N SER A 6 5.88 -0.61 -25.07
CA SER A 6 5.11 -0.48 -26.29
C SER A 6 5.10 0.95 -26.83
N ASN A 7 5.26 1.93 -25.94
CA ASN A 7 5.36 3.35 -26.31
C ASN A 7 6.36 4.04 -25.37
N GLU A 8 7.36 4.68 -25.96
CA GLU A 8 8.45 5.32 -25.21
C GLU A 8 8.08 6.75 -24.78
N TYR A 9 8.78 7.21 -23.73
CA TYR A 9 8.70 8.60 -23.29
C TYR A 9 9.17 9.55 -24.40
N SER A 10 8.34 10.55 -24.72
CA SER A 10 8.64 11.58 -25.70
C SER A 10 7.99 12.92 -25.33
N VAL A 11 8.25 13.96 -26.12
CA VAL A 11 7.60 15.28 -25.92
C VAL A 11 6.07 15.19 -26.04
N ASN A 12 5.59 14.30 -26.89
CA ASN A 12 4.16 14.12 -27.16
C ASN A 12 3.51 13.03 -26.28
N HIS A 13 4.33 12.16 -25.66
CA HIS A 13 3.90 11.11 -24.77
C HIS A 13 4.78 11.12 -23.51
N GLN A 14 4.41 11.94 -22.53
CA GLN A 14 5.21 12.16 -21.32
C GLN A 14 5.03 11.02 -20.28
N ALA A 15 5.05 9.78 -20.76
CA ALA A 15 4.86 8.56 -20.01
C ALA A 15 5.60 7.39 -20.67
N LEU A 16 5.59 6.21 -20.06
CA LEU A 16 5.89 4.93 -20.70
C LEU A 16 4.64 4.08 -20.75
N ASP A 17 4.35 3.47 -21.88
CA ASP A 17 3.37 2.40 -21.95
C ASP A 17 4.07 1.04 -21.98
N ILE A 18 3.67 0.16 -21.07
CA ILE A 18 4.28 -1.14 -20.84
C ILE A 18 3.22 -2.22 -21.04
N VAL A 19 3.52 -3.22 -21.88
CA VAL A 19 2.66 -4.35 -22.15
C VAL A 19 3.32 -5.66 -21.69
N SER A 20 2.52 -6.67 -21.42
CA SER A 20 3.00 -8.02 -21.21
C SER A 20 3.21 -8.72 -22.56
N SER A 21 4.38 -9.31 -22.79
CA SER A 21 4.72 -9.97 -24.05
C SER A 21 3.81 -11.15 -24.41
N ASN A 22 3.17 -11.77 -23.40
CA ASN A 22 2.23 -12.89 -23.57
C ASN A 22 0.76 -12.48 -23.50
N HIS A 23 0.48 -11.15 -23.50
CA HIS A 23 -0.86 -10.55 -23.41
C HIS A 23 -1.68 -10.94 -22.15
N THR A 24 -1.05 -11.57 -21.16
CA THR A 24 -1.70 -11.79 -19.85
C THR A 24 -1.55 -10.54 -19.00
N PRO A 25 -2.58 -10.14 -18.25
CA PRO A 25 -2.45 -9.00 -17.34
C PRO A 25 -1.39 -9.26 -16.29
N SER A 26 -0.36 -8.42 -16.26
CA SER A 26 0.72 -8.48 -15.27
C SER A 26 0.34 -7.71 -14.01
N GLU A 27 0.87 -8.16 -12.88
CA GLU A 27 0.82 -7.39 -11.63
C GLU A 27 1.65 -6.12 -11.77
N ILE A 28 1.13 -5.02 -11.24
CA ILE A 28 1.81 -3.73 -11.18
C ILE A 28 2.43 -3.59 -9.80
N ILE A 29 3.73 -3.33 -9.77
CA ILE A 29 4.49 -3.09 -8.54
C ILE A 29 4.80 -1.61 -8.38
N ALA A 30 4.85 -1.13 -7.15
CA ALA A 30 5.28 0.23 -6.84
C ALA A 30 6.79 0.38 -7.10
N LEU A 31 7.18 1.35 -7.92
CA LEU A 31 8.59 1.62 -8.26
C LEU A 31 9.37 2.19 -7.08
N GLU A 32 8.69 2.97 -6.24
CA GLU A 32 9.26 3.59 -5.06
C GLU A 32 8.26 3.59 -3.91
N SER A 33 8.77 3.66 -2.69
CA SER A 33 7.94 3.83 -1.51
C SER A 33 7.33 5.22 -1.46
N GLY A 34 6.09 5.32 -0.96
CA GLY A 34 5.43 6.61 -0.82
C GLY A 34 4.00 6.50 -0.30
N ILE A 35 3.31 7.63 -0.30
CA ILE A 35 1.92 7.75 0.14
C ILE A 35 1.01 7.87 -1.09
N VAL A 36 -0.11 7.15 -1.08
CA VAL A 36 -1.15 7.29 -2.11
C VAL A 36 -1.76 8.68 -2.02
N GLU A 37 -1.44 9.53 -3.00
CA GLU A 37 -1.95 10.90 -3.11
C GLU A 37 -3.35 10.96 -3.72
N SER A 38 -3.59 10.12 -4.74
CA SER A 38 -4.91 9.97 -5.34
C SER A 38 -5.12 8.57 -5.90
N VAL A 39 -6.38 8.14 -5.95
CA VAL A 39 -6.77 6.83 -6.48
C VAL A 39 -8.17 6.90 -7.09
N VAL A 40 -8.33 6.27 -8.26
CA VAL A 40 -9.62 5.93 -8.87
C VAL A 40 -9.62 4.42 -9.10
N LYS A 41 -10.71 3.73 -8.72
CA LYS A 41 -10.78 2.27 -8.76
C LYS A 41 -12.15 1.68 -9.15
N ASN A 42 -13.05 2.54 -9.61
CA ASN A 42 -14.45 2.17 -9.92
C ASN A 42 -14.81 2.24 -11.40
N LYS A 43 -13.85 2.49 -12.29
CA LYS A 43 -14.08 2.45 -13.73
C LYS A 43 -14.08 0.99 -14.19
N THR A 44 -15.14 0.58 -14.90
CA THR A 44 -15.31 -0.81 -15.35
C THR A 44 -14.74 -1.05 -16.74
N ASP A 45 -14.77 -0.05 -17.61
CA ASP A 45 -14.60 -0.19 -19.05
C ASP A 45 -13.61 0.83 -19.62
N THR A 46 -13.25 0.64 -20.88
CA THR A 46 -12.61 1.64 -21.75
C THR A 46 -13.59 2.77 -22.05
N ASP A 47 -13.07 3.99 -22.14
CA ASP A 47 -13.83 5.18 -22.51
C ASP A 47 -12.95 6.11 -23.37
N HIS A 48 -13.03 5.93 -24.69
CA HIS A 48 -12.24 6.69 -25.66
C HIS A 48 -12.65 8.17 -25.80
N ASP A 49 -13.84 8.52 -25.31
CA ASP A 49 -14.34 9.90 -25.29
C ASP A 49 -14.01 10.63 -24.00
N SER A 50 -13.41 9.93 -23.02
CA SER A 50 -13.02 10.51 -21.73
C SER A 50 -12.00 11.63 -21.89
N LYS A 51 -12.02 12.59 -20.96
CA LYS A 51 -11.16 13.80 -20.97
C LYS A 51 -10.56 14.06 -19.60
N GLY A 52 -9.42 14.75 -19.57
CA GLY A 52 -8.75 15.12 -18.35
C GLY A 52 -8.30 13.88 -17.57
N LEU A 53 -8.54 13.86 -16.27
CA LEU A 53 -8.14 12.74 -15.40
C LEU A 53 -8.92 11.44 -15.67
N ASP A 54 -10.10 11.50 -16.27
CA ASP A 54 -10.88 10.32 -16.63
C ASP A 54 -10.20 9.47 -17.71
N THR A 55 -9.30 10.07 -18.52
CA THR A 55 -8.50 9.34 -19.51
C THR A 55 -7.64 8.23 -18.86
N TYR A 56 -7.20 8.42 -17.63
CA TYR A 56 -6.39 7.43 -16.89
C TYR A 56 -7.20 6.18 -16.47
N GLY A 57 -8.55 6.21 -16.51
CA GLY A 57 -9.37 5.12 -16.01
C GLY A 57 -9.15 4.88 -14.51
N ASN A 58 -8.91 3.63 -14.12
CA ASN A 58 -8.45 3.33 -12.77
C ASN A 58 -6.96 3.64 -12.67
N TYR A 59 -6.60 4.40 -11.65
CA TYR A 59 -5.21 4.80 -11.46
C TYR A 59 -4.85 4.94 -9.97
N ILE A 60 -3.57 4.85 -9.68
CA ILE A 60 -2.97 5.20 -8.39
C ILE A 60 -1.88 6.23 -8.66
N LYS A 61 -1.87 7.31 -7.89
CA LYS A 61 -0.77 8.26 -7.83
C LYS A 61 -0.11 8.18 -6.47
N ILE A 62 1.18 7.90 -6.43
CA ILE A 62 1.98 7.76 -5.21
C ILE A 62 2.94 8.95 -5.11
N LYS A 63 2.86 9.69 -4.02
CA LYS A 63 3.82 10.74 -3.65
C LYS A 63 4.96 10.12 -2.86
N GLN A 64 6.16 10.27 -3.35
CA GLN A 64 7.39 9.72 -2.77
C GLN A 64 8.01 10.68 -1.76
N ASN A 65 8.83 10.15 -0.84
CA ASN A 65 9.50 10.96 0.19
C ASN A 65 10.51 11.96 -0.38
N ASN A 66 11.07 11.67 -1.56
CA ASN A 66 11.99 12.55 -2.28
C ASN A 66 11.29 13.66 -3.07
N GLY A 67 10.01 13.90 -2.84
CA GLY A 67 9.23 14.92 -3.53
C GLY A 67 8.74 14.55 -4.93
N LYS A 68 9.19 13.44 -5.52
CA LYS A 68 8.68 12.92 -6.79
C LYS A 68 7.29 12.29 -6.63
N SER A 69 6.63 12.03 -7.74
CA SER A 69 5.39 11.23 -7.75
C SER A 69 5.35 10.31 -8.96
N THR A 70 4.73 9.15 -8.78
CA THR A 70 4.52 8.16 -9.83
C THR A 70 3.03 7.90 -9.99
N LEU A 71 2.54 7.90 -11.23
CA LEU A 71 1.16 7.57 -11.58
C LEU A 71 1.14 6.28 -12.40
N TYR A 72 0.26 5.36 -12.00
CA TYR A 72 0.01 4.06 -12.62
C TYR A 72 -1.43 4.04 -13.11
N ALA A 73 -1.66 4.04 -14.42
CA ALA A 73 -2.99 4.17 -15.00
C ALA A 73 -3.45 2.92 -15.76
N HIS A 74 -4.69 2.98 -16.26
CA HIS A 74 -5.41 1.93 -16.99
C HIS A 74 -5.52 0.61 -16.23
N MET A 75 -5.53 0.67 -14.89
CA MET A 75 -5.55 -0.51 -14.04
C MET A 75 -6.88 -1.25 -14.16
N LYS A 76 -6.81 -2.58 -14.01
CA LYS A 76 -7.99 -3.45 -14.09
C LYS A 76 -9.00 -3.13 -12.99
N TYR A 77 -10.29 -3.09 -13.34
CA TYR A 77 -11.37 -2.96 -12.38
C TYR A 77 -11.28 -4.04 -11.29
N GLY A 78 -11.47 -3.64 -10.04
CA GLY A 78 -11.43 -4.53 -8.88
C GLY A 78 -10.04 -5.00 -8.45
N SER A 79 -8.95 -4.57 -9.12
CA SER A 79 -7.57 -4.97 -8.75
C SER A 79 -6.89 -3.99 -7.79
N VAL A 80 -7.41 -2.78 -7.64
CA VAL A 80 -6.81 -1.72 -6.81
C VAL A 80 -7.35 -1.81 -5.38
N ASN A 81 -6.50 -2.18 -4.43
CA ASN A 81 -6.85 -2.41 -3.02
C ASN A 81 -6.29 -1.36 -2.05
N VAL A 82 -5.91 -0.19 -2.55
CA VAL A 82 -5.36 0.90 -1.76
C VAL A 82 -6.33 2.08 -1.67
N ASN A 83 -6.12 2.95 -0.69
CA ASN A 83 -6.88 4.18 -0.48
C ASN A 83 -5.93 5.38 -0.39
N VAL A 84 -6.45 6.59 -0.60
CA VAL A 84 -5.70 7.82 -0.35
C VAL A 84 -5.19 7.84 1.09
N GLY A 85 -3.90 8.15 1.23
CA GLY A 85 -3.20 8.19 2.51
C GLY A 85 -2.57 6.86 2.94
N ASP A 86 -2.77 5.76 2.20
CA ASP A 86 -2.06 4.50 2.47
C ASP A 86 -0.58 4.65 2.08
N TYR A 87 0.30 4.12 2.93
CA TYR A 87 1.71 4.00 2.60
C TYR A 87 1.95 2.72 1.79
N ILE A 88 2.69 2.85 0.71
CA ILE A 88 3.07 1.76 -0.18
C ILE A 88 4.59 1.59 -0.11
N GLU A 89 5.04 0.36 0.08
CA GLU A 89 6.46 0.03 0.01
C GLU A 89 6.89 -0.20 -1.44
N LYS A 90 8.13 0.16 -1.76
CA LYS A 90 8.76 -0.19 -3.04
C LYS A 90 8.67 -1.70 -3.29
N GLY A 91 8.28 -2.10 -4.49
CA GLY A 91 8.09 -3.50 -4.86
C GLY A 91 6.77 -4.12 -4.40
N ALA A 92 5.92 -3.39 -3.66
CA ALA A 92 4.59 -3.89 -3.29
C ALA A 92 3.68 -3.99 -4.52
N ILE A 93 2.88 -5.05 -4.61
CA ILE A 93 1.85 -5.19 -5.64
C ILE A 93 0.72 -4.22 -5.32
N ILE A 94 0.43 -3.31 -6.25
CA ILE A 94 -0.59 -2.26 -6.11
C ILE A 94 -1.84 -2.49 -6.95
N GLY A 95 -1.78 -3.44 -7.86
CA GLY A 95 -2.91 -3.84 -8.71
C GLY A 95 -2.46 -4.65 -9.91
N THR A 96 -3.32 -4.69 -10.93
CA THR A 96 -3.09 -5.46 -12.15
C THR A 96 -3.29 -4.56 -13.36
N MET A 97 -2.48 -4.76 -14.39
CA MET A 97 -2.60 -4.11 -15.70
C MET A 97 -3.99 -4.35 -16.30
N GLY A 98 -4.59 -3.31 -16.85
CA GLY A 98 -5.92 -3.33 -17.46
C GLY A 98 -6.00 -2.45 -18.69
N GLU A 99 -7.23 -2.01 -19.00
CA GLU A 99 -7.53 -1.17 -20.17
C GLU A 99 -8.67 -0.18 -19.88
N THR A 100 -8.85 0.20 -18.61
CA THR A 100 -9.88 1.18 -18.25
C THR A 100 -9.52 2.60 -18.68
N GLY A 101 -10.51 3.45 -18.94
CA GLY A 101 -10.31 4.81 -19.44
C GLY A 101 -9.98 4.85 -20.93
N ASN A 102 -9.17 5.82 -21.38
CA ASN A 102 -8.82 5.96 -22.80
C ASN A 102 -7.63 5.07 -23.19
N ALA A 103 -7.82 3.76 -23.15
CA ALA A 103 -6.82 2.76 -23.47
C ALA A 103 -7.22 1.94 -24.72
N TYR A 104 -6.27 1.69 -25.60
CA TYR A 104 -6.45 0.91 -26.85
C TYR A 104 -5.86 -0.51 -26.72
N GLY A 105 -6.08 -1.14 -25.59
CA GLY A 105 -5.58 -2.46 -25.23
C GLY A 105 -4.96 -2.48 -23.85
N LYS A 106 -4.71 -3.69 -23.33
CA LYS A 106 -4.15 -3.87 -21.97
C LYS A 106 -2.71 -3.40 -21.89
N HIS A 107 -2.47 -2.35 -21.12
CA HIS A 107 -1.14 -1.83 -20.85
C HIS A 107 -1.09 -1.10 -19.50
N LEU A 108 0.09 -0.88 -18.97
CA LEU A 108 0.35 0.07 -17.91
C LEU A 108 0.82 1.38 -18.54
N HIS A 109 0.08 2.46 -18.33
CA HIS A 109 0.56 3.82 -18.58
C HIS A 109 1.21 4.34 -17.30
N LEU A 110 2.51 4.66 -17.39
CA LEU A 110 3.36 5.02 -16.28
C LEU A 110 3.93 6.41 -16.44
N GLU A 111 3.60 7.32 -15.50
CA GLU A 111 4.20 8.66 -15.43
C GLU A 111 5.07 8.78 -14.18
N VAL A 112 6.19 9.50 -14.33
CA VAL A 112 7.00 9.98 -13.19
C VAL A 112 7.10 11.50 -13.28
N LYS A 113 6.86 12.17 -12.14
CA LYS A 113 7.03 13.62 -12.01
C LYS A 113 8.07 13.94 -10.96
N ASN A 114 8.92 14.92 -11.24
CA ASN A 114 9.89 15.41 -10.27
C ASN A 114 9.24 16.30 -9.20
N GLU A 115 10.04 16.80 -8.26
CA GLU A 115 9.61 17.67 -7.16
C GLU A 115 8.94 18.97 -7.66
N SER A 116 9.32 19.47 -8.84
CA SER A 116 8.72 20.63 -9.49
C SER A 116 7.47 20.30 -10.29
N ASN A 117 6.95 19.06 -10.19
CA ASN A 117 5.78 18.56 -10.92
C ASN A 117 5.94 18.50 -12.46
N ASN A 118 7.18 18.45 -12.96
CA ASN A 118 7.48 18.22 -14.37
C ASN A 118 7.61 16.73 -14.64
N ASN A 119 7.14 16.28 -15.80
CA ASN A 119 7.26 14.88 -16.20
C ASN A 119 8.74 14.53 -16.47
N GLU A 120 9.16 13.35 -16.00
CA GLU A 120 10.47 12.75 -16.22
C GLU A 120 10.30 11.41 -16.94
N ASN A 121 11.34 10.99 -17.68
CA ASN A 121 11.33 9.68 -18.32
C ASN A 121 11.36 8.56 -17.27
N PRO A 122 10.31 7.73 -17.15
CA PRO A 122 10.23 6.69 -16.12
C PRO A 122 11.27 5.57 -16.26
N ILE A 123 11.96 5.45 -17.40
CA ILE A 123 12.95 4.38 -17.65
C ILE A 123 14.07 4.37 -16.62
N ILE A 124 14.44 5.54 -16.08
CA ILE A 124 15.49 5.67 -15.07
C ILE A 124 15.03 4.97 -13.78
N SER A 125 13.86 5.31 -13.29
CA SER A 125 13.27 4.70 -12.08
C SER A 125 13.04 3.19 -12.25
N LEU A 126 12.62 2.75 -13.44
CA LEU A 126 12.46 1.33 -13.76
C LEU A 126 13.79 0.56 -13.69
N ASN A 127 14.85 1.13 -14.23
CA ASN A 127 16.18 0.49 -14.23
C ASN A 127 16.77 0.44 -12.83
N GLU A 128 16.62 1.47 -12.03
CA GLU A 128 17.03 1.50 -10.63
C GLU A 128 16.31 0.42 -9.82
N THR A 129 15.00 0.31 -9.97
CA THR A 129 14.19 -0.71 -9.29
C THR A 129 14.57 -2.13 -9.71
N LYS A 130 14.83 -2.38 -11.00
CA LYS A 130 15.28 -3.68 -11.48
C LYS A 130 16.64 -4.08 -10.89
N GLN A 131 17.59 -3.16 -10.82
CA GLN A 131 18.92 -3.44 -10.25
C GLN A 131 18.86 -3.75 -8.76
N GLU A 132 18.04 -3.06 -8.00
CA GLU A 132 17.87 -3.33 -6.56
C GLU A 132 17.22 -4.69 -6.29
N ILE A 133 16.20 -5.07 -7.07
CA ILE A 133 15.55 -6.38 -6.95
C ILE A 133 16.54 -7.52 -7.25
N ILE A 134 17.41 -7.36 -8.24
CA ILE A 134 18.42 -8.35 -8.60
C ILE A 134 19.49 -8.47 -7.50
N ASN A 135 19.86 -7.36 -6.87
CA ASN A 135 20.93 -7.29 -5.87
C ASN A 135 20.45 -7.61 -4.44
N THR A 136 19.15 -7.66 -4.20
CA THR A 136 18.60 -8.04 -2.90
C THR A 136 18.51 -9.55 -2.80
N PRO A 137 19.20 -10.23 -1.86
CA PRO A 137 19.07 -11.68 -1.70
C PRO A 137 17.61 -11.98 -1.34
N THR A 138 16.95 -12.71 -2.21
CA THR A 138 15.56 -13.15 -2.05
C THR A 138 15.44 -13.92 -0.73
N LYS A 139 14.91 -13.31 0.31
CA LYS A 139 14.38 -14.04 1.45
C LYS A 139 13.17 -14.79 0.96
N GLN A 140 13.39 -16.01 0.48
CA GLN A 140 12.33 -16.95 0.17
C GLN A 140 11.45 -17.11 1.40
N ASN A 141 10.22 -16.64 1.31
CA ASN A 141 9.16 -17.01 2.23
C ASN A 141 8.78 -18.48 2.03
N ASN A 142 9.66 -19.39 2.50
CA ASN A 142 9.35 -20.78 2.72
C ASN A 142 8.73 -20.92 4.11
N ASN A 143 7.44 -20.67 4.24
CA ASN A 143 6.65 -21.16 5.35
C ASN A 143 5.17 -21.27 4.98
N ILE A 144 4.89 -22.21 4.06
CA ILE A 144 3.60 -22.90 4.04
C ILE A 144 3.94 -24.37 4.29
N LYS A 145 4.17 -24.75 5.53
CA LYS A 145 4.08 -26.16 5.94
C LYS A 145 2.66 -26.41 6.45
N LYS A 146 1.91 -27.17 5.65
CA LYS A 146 0.79 -27.99 6.12
C LYS A 146 1.23 -28.74 7.36
N GLN A 147 0.52 -28.60 8.47
CA GLN A 147 0.50 -29.59 9.52
C GLN A 147 -0.76 -30.43 9.36
N GLU A 148 -0.56 -31.62 8.85
CA GLU A 148 -1.49 -32.74 8.98
C GLU A 148 -1.45 -33.27 10.41
N ASN A 149 -2.64 -33.57 10.86
CA ASN A 149 -3.06 -34.35 12.04
C ASN A 149 -2.01 -35.28 12.65
N GLN A 150 -1.80 -35.13 13.95
CA GLN A 150 -1.54 -36.27 14.85
C GLN A 150 -2.41 -36.20 16.12
N THR A 151 -3.30 -37.14 16.15
CA THR A 151 -4.11 -37.56 17.32
C THR A 151 -3.18 -38.03 18.44
N ILE A 152 -3.26 -37.45 19.63
CA ILE A 152 -2.74 -38.07 20.85
C ILE A 152 -3.80 -38.01 21.95
N LYS A 153 -3.97 -39.20 22.54
CA LYS A 153 -4.96 -39.69 23.50
C LYS A 153 -4.94 -38.92 24.81
N GLN A 154 -6.13 -38.92 25.41
CA GLN A 154 -6.50 -38.54 26.76
C GLN A 154 -5.58 -39.09 27.87
N SER A 155 -5.38 -38.30 28.90
CA SER A 155 -5.15 -38.75 30.28
C SER A 155 -5.80 -37.77 31.26
N GLU A 156 -6.51 -38.32 32.18
CA GLU A 156 -7.52 -37.77 33.09
C GLU A 156 -6.95 -36.92 34.23
N ASN A 157 -7.71 -35.92 34.59
CA ASN A 157 -8.12 -35.21 35.82
C ASN A 157 -7.32 -35.40 37.13
N PRO A 158 -7.33 -34.46 38.14
CA PRO A 158 -8.55 -33.90 38.72
C PRO A 158 -8.54 -32.43 39.15
N THR A 159 -9.72 -31.87 39.08
CA THR A 159 -10.41 -30.83 39.85
C THR A 159 -9.64 -30.07 40.93
N LYS A 160 -9.52 -28.76 40.77
CA LYS A 160 -9.59 -27.79 41.85
C LYS A 160 -10.32 -26.53 41.40
N THR A 161 -11.55 -26.44 41.87
CA THR A 161 -12.40 -25.25 41.78
C THR A 161 -11.76 -24.12 42.59
N ILE A 162 -11.35 -23.05 41.89
CA ILE A 162 -11.11 -21.75 42.53
C ILE A 162 -12.03 -20.75 41.82
N THR A 163 -13.12 -20.44 42.53
CA THR A 163 -14.00 -19.33 42.19
C THR A 163 -13.26 -18.05 42.49
N VAL A 164 -12.74 -17.38 41.45
CA VAL A 164 -12.34 -15.98 41.56
C VAL A 164 -13.35 -15.18 40.74
N LYS A 165 -14.30 -14.59 41.46
CA LYS A 165 -15.06 -13.44 40.97
C LYS A 165 -14.06 -12.28 40.85
N GLN A 166 -13.55 -12.06 39.65
CA GLN A 166 -13.01 -10.77 39.27
C GLN A 166 -14.05 -10.07 38.39
N SER A 167 -14.82 -9.24 39.04
CA SER A 167 -15.46 -8.08 38.40
C SER A 167 -14.36 -7.27 37.72
N GLN A 168 -14.27 -7.39 36.42
CA GLN A 168 -13.49 -6.44 35.63
C GLN A 168 -14.21 -5.09 35.74
N GLU A 169 -13.70 -4.24 36.61
CA GLU A 169 -13.85 -2.79 36.42
C GLU A 169 -13.33 -2.44 35.03
N ILE A 170 -14.23 -2.01 34.16
CA ILE A 170 -13.92 -1.33 32.92
C ILE A 170 -13.26 -0.02 33.36
N LYS A 171 -11.93 0.01 33.37
CA LYS A 171 -11.19 1.27 33.46
C LYS A 171 -11.35 1.99 32.12
N GLU A 172 -12.29 2.89 32.09
CA GLU A 172 -12.62 3.79 30.98
C GLU A 172 -11.63 4.95 30.88
N ASP A 173 -10.33 4.73 31.01
CA ASP A 173 -9.34 5.79 30.83
C ASP A 173 -7.95 5.25 30.48
N GLN A 174 -7.85 4.52 29.36
CA GLN A 174 -6.53 4.34 28.76
C GLN A 174 -6.27 5.51 27.82
N GLU A 175 -5.38 6.41 28.24
CA GLU A 175 -4.90 7.56 27.46
C GLU A 175 -4.20 7.13 26.14
N TYR A 176 -3.90 5.82 26.00
CA TYR A 176 -3.07 5.29 24.92
C TYR A 176 -3.78 4.17 24.15
N PHE A 177 -3.47 4.09 22.85
CA PHE A 177 -3.81 2.93 22.02
C PHE A 177 -2.72 1.87 22.08
N PHE A 178 -3.13 0.62 21.94
CA PHE A 178 -2.25 -0.52 21.77
C PHE A 178 -2.77 -1.45 20.66
N SER A 179 -1.87 -2.03 19.87
CA SER A 179 -2.19 -3.05 18.88
C SER A 179 -1.11 -4.13 18.85
N SER A 180 -1.54 -5.38 18.79
CA SER A 180 -0.67 -6.54 18.52
C SER A 180 -0.39 -6.75 17.03
N TYR A 181 -0.79 -5.81 16.16
CA TYR A 181 -0.56 -5.88 14.73
C TYR A 181 0.93 -5.95 14.38
N ASN A 182 1.34 -6.96 13.58
CA ASN A 182 2.74 -7.23 13.26
C ASN A 182 3.20 -6.67 11.90
N GLY A 183 2.26 -6.12 11.09
CA GLY A 183 2.58 -5.54 9.79
C GLY A 183 3.29 -4.18 9.86
N GLY A 184 3.60 -3.60 8.70
CA GLY A 184 4.33 -2.33 8.54
C GLY A 184 3.43 -1.08 8.42
N SER A 185 2.10 -1.21 8.41
CA SER A 185 1.16 -0.14 8.13
C SER A 185 0.46 0.37 9.39
N ILE A 186 0.59 1.68 9.68
CA ILE A 186 -0.20 2.33 10.76
C ILE A 186 -1.70 2.32 10.43
N VAL A 187 -2.07 2.43 9.15
CA VAL A 187 -3.45 2.41 8.68
C VAL A 187 -4.12 1.09 9.05
N ASP A 188 -3.47 -0.04 8.73
CA ASP A 188 -4.00 -1.37 9.02
C ASP A 188 -3.95 -1.68 10.52
N ALA A 189 -2.93 -1.19 11.21
CA ALA A 189 -2.84 -1.31 12.66
C ALA A 189 -3.99 -0.59 13.38
N LEU A 190 -4.36 0.62 12.96
CA LEU A 190 -5.51 1.36 13.50
C LEU A 190 -6.83 0.67 13.15
N LYS A 191 -7.00 0.20 11.90
CA LYS A 191 -8.17 -0.61 11.49
C LYS A 191 -8.32 -1.87 12.33
N SER A 192 -7.22 -2.56 12.67
CA SER A 192 -7.24 -3.81 13.45
C SER A 192 -7.79 -3.62 14.88
N ILE A 193 -7.78 -2.40 15.38
CA ILE A 193 -8.33 -2.03 16.70
C ILE A 193 -9.58 -1.13 16.57
N SER A 194 -10.22 -1.10 15.40
CA SER A 194 -11.44 -0.33 15.10
C SER A 194 -11.31 1.19 15.33
N VAL A 195 -10.11 1.74 15.11
CA VAL A 195 -9.84 3.17 15.20
C VAL A 195 -9.84 3.77 13.79
N ASP A 196 -10.34 5.01 13.66
CA ASP A 196 -10.28 5.75 12.40
C ASP A 196 -8.84 5.89 11.92
N SER A 197 -8.59 5.39 10.70
CA SER A 197 -7.27 5.39 10.07
C SER A 197 -7.12 6.46 8.99
N SER A 198 -8.10 7.37 8.86
CA SER A 198 -8.06 8.47 7.91
C SER A 198 -6.82 9.36 8.10
N TYR A 199 -6.45 10.08 7.05
CA TYR A 199 -5.34 11.03 7.14
C TYR A 199 -5.58 12.08 8.24
N ASN A 200 -6.79 12.62 8.34
CA ASN A 200 -7.13 13.65 9.33
C ASN A 200 -6.95 13.13 10.76
N HIS A 201 -7.45 11.94 11.05
CA HIS A 201 -7.28 11.35 12.38
C HIS A 201 -5.81 11.02 12.68
N ARG A 202 -5.06 10.50 11.70
CA ARG A 202 -3.62 10.28 11.87
C ARG A 202 -2.83 11.57 12.09
N ASN A 203 -3.25 12.69 11.48
CA ASN A 203 -2.66 14.00 11.74
C ASN A 203 -2.95 14.47 13.18
N GLU A 204 -4.15 14.24 13.70
CA GLU A 204 -4.48 14.53 15.11
C GLU A 204 -3.66 13.68 16.07
N LEU A 205 -3.57 12.36 15.81
CA LEU A 205 -2.69 11.46 16.56
C LEU A 205 -1.23 11.93 16.51
N ALA A 206 -0.74 12.31 15.35
CA ALA A 206 0.62 12.81 15.16
C ALA A 206 0.92 14.03 16.02
N ARG A 207 0.02 15.01 16.01
CA ARG A 207 0.14 16.22 16.85
C ARG A 207 0.16 15.90 18.33
N LYS A 208 -0.72 15.02 18.79
CA LYS A 208 -0.76 14.54 20.18
C LYS A 208 0.51 13.80 20.59
N ASN A 209 1.23 13.20 19.63
CA ASN A 209 2.44 12.43 19.86
C ASN A 209 3.73 13.15 19.45
N GLY A 210 3.69 14.49 19.31
CA GLY A 210 4.86 15.32 19.13
C GLY A 210 5.29 15.60 17.69
N ILE A 211 4.47 15.20 16.69
CA ILE A 211 4.69 15.56 15.30
C ILE A 211 3.80 16.76 14.96
N THR A 212 4.36 17.97 14.92
CA THR A 212 3.62 19.21 14.68
C THR A 212 3.30 19.46 13.20
N ASP A 213 4.07 18.87 12.31
CA ASP A 213 3.98 19.02 10.84
C ASP A 213 3.85 17.64 10.19
N TYR A 214 2.65 17.05 10.34
CA TYR A 214 2.37 15.71 9.83
C TYR A 214 1.98 15.77 8.35
N HIS A 215 2.79 15.15 7.52
CA HIS A 215 2.54 14.97 6.08
C HIS A 215 2.22 13.51 5.70
N GLY A 216 2.16 12.62 6.69
CA GLY A 216 1.93 11.19 6.45
C GLY A 216 3.12 10.51 5.79
N THR A 217 4.34 11.01 5.99
CA THR A 217 5.55 10.37 5.48
C THR A 217 5.75 8.99 6.11
N TYR A 218 6.58 8.17 5.47
CA TYR A 218 6.92 6.85 6.00
C TYR A 218 7.44 6.93 7.43
N GLU A 219 8.41 7.79 7.67
CA GLU A 219 9.05 7.96 8.99
C GLU A 219 8.02 8.38 10.04
N GLN A 220 7.12 9.30 9.70
CA GLN A 220 6.05 9.75 10.59
C GLN A 220 5.05 8.63 10.87
N ASN A 221 4.66 7.88 9.85
CA ASN A 221 3.75 6.74 9.98
C ASN A 221 4.37 5.59 10.76
N ILE A 222 5.66 5.27 10.52
CA ILE A 222 6.41 4.24 11.28
C ILE A 222 6.59 4.69 12.73
N TYR A 223 6.83 5.97 12.99
CA TYR A 223 6.88 6.49 14.35
C TYR A 223 5.56 6.24 15.11
N LEU A 224 4.42 6.62 14.51
CA LEU A 224 3.10 6.36 15.08
C LEU A 224 2.83 4.86 15.29
N LEU A 225 3.18 4.03 14.30
CA LEU A 225 3.04 2.57 14.38
C LEU A 225 3.88 1.98 15.53
N ASN A 226 5.09 2.45 15.70
CA ASN A 226 5.97 2.01 16.79
C ASN A 226 5.44 2.43 18.16
N LEU A 227 4.85 3.61 18.27
CA LEU A 227 4.16 4.03 19.50
C LEU A 227 2.96 3.15 19.78
N LEU A 228 2.14 2.85 18.74
CA LEU A 228 0.97 1.99 18.86
C LEU A 228 1.35 0.57 19.32
N LYS A 229 2.34 -0.04 18.67
CA LYS A 229 2.85 -1.38 19.04
C LYS A 229 3.40 -1.46 20.47
N LYS A 230 3.94 -0.36 20.96
CA LYS A 230 4.48 -0.24 22.34
C LYS A 230 3.42 0.17 23.37
N GLY A 231 2.17 0.40 22.97
CA GLY A 231 1.13 0.91 23.86
C GLY A 231 1.41 2.34 24.35
N LYS A 232 2.08 3.15 23.54
CA LYS A 232 2.48 4.54 23.86
C LYS A 232 1.88 5.57 22.91
N LEU A 233 1.01 5.16 21.98
CA LEU A 233 0.32 6.08 21.09
C LEU A 233 -0.82 6.76 21.84
N LYS A 234 -0.65 8.06 22.15
CA LYS A 234 -1.69 8.88 22.79
C LYS A 234 -2.88 9.02 21.87
N LYS A 235 -4.07 8.88 22.44
CA LYS A 235 -5.33 9.14 21.75
C LYS A 235 -5.46 10.62 21.37
N ALA A 236 -6.11 10.90 20.22
CA ALA A 236 -6.39 12.24 19.75
C ALA A 236 -7.62 12.85 20.45
#